data_5672ae787d12cb36ba526ecf4399d087
#
_entry.id   5672ae787d12cb36ba526ecf4399d087
#
_cell.length_a   1.000
_cell.length_b   1.000
_cell.length_c   1.000
_cell.angle_alpha   90.00
_cell.angle_beta   90.00
_cell.angle_gamma   90.00
#
_symmetry.space_group_name_H-M   'P 1'
#
loop_
_entity.id
_entity.type
_entity.pdbx_description
1 polymer ?
#
loop_
_entity_poly.entity_id
_entity_poly.type
_entity_poly.pdbx_seq_one_letter_code
_entity_poly.pdbx_strand_id
1 'polypeptide(L)'
;MLLIDSRVWLLWLFCCLPWGGIRAEEFAVIKGKIEGKIPVKEVRLMTVENGVPVKYAGTTIAGNGSFAFMFQPAETGFYYLYDGNNYHRMYIKAGDEIQLQRIDGVWKQIGCVGEENRLLAHWTEMERPLKTRSKAEAYGAYFPRFDSVRQEVDRWLEKIIVRDSLFRKQLKETVEFDLLYDFVSYIAKNQQFYESEERQSAYYRQIIGHFPLEDERILQQPYGIQLLRKYFAYKRSFVVRQGEYSLDEWLAEIGSPVLKAEFVLAEIDTASFERFCDYEKKYFSLMQNEEQRLRLCQYKGRPHSILQKGERASNFIFPDTTGQYRSMADFRGKYKFIDLWATWCAPCKAEIPYLQQLEAEFQGKEIEFISISIDKNRKKWKDYVRKHQLGGVHLWAGDWSYLPEELHVGSIPRFILIDKEGNWVDTEAFRPSNPALKKLLKNLLKK
;
A
#
# COMPACT_ATOMS: atom_id res chain seq x y z
N MET A 1 52.68 8.57 18.66
CA MET A 1 51.92 8.14 17.48
C MET A 1 50.47 7.99 17.91
N LEU A 2 49.73 9.12 17.91
CA LEU A 2 48.33 9.18 18.36
C LEU A 2 47.45 9.15 17.12
N LEU A 3 46.68 8.07 17.01
CA LEU A 3 45.62 7.91 16.00
C LEU A 3 44.46 8.83 16.38
N ILE A 4 44.33 9.94 15.64
CA ILE A 4 43.17 10.84 15.77
C ILE A 4 42.04 10.26 14.96
N ASP A 5 40.93 9.92 15.64
CA ASP A 5 39.72 9.36 15.10
C ASP A 5 39.06 10.32 14.08
N SER A 6 38.87 9.89 12.85
CA SER A 6 38.36 10.70 11.73
C SER A 6 36.91 11.18 11.88
N ARG A 7 36.26 10.86 13.01
CA ARG A 7 34.86 11.27 13.29
C ARG A 7 34.73 12.65 13.95
N VAL A 8 35.84 13.27 14.35
CA VAL A 8 35.81 14.58 15.00
C VAL A 8 35.91 15.73 13.98
N TRP A 9 36.32 15.48 12.73
CA TRP A 9 36.52 16.52 11.73
C TRP A 9 35.22 17.01 11.06
N LEU A 10 34.10 16.29 11.16
CA LEU A 10 32.83 16.75 10.58
C LEU A 10 32.13 17.84 11.39
N LEU A 11 32.52 18.03 12.65
CA LEU A 11 31.97 19.09 13.54
C LEU A 11 32.68 20.43 13.40
N TRP A 12 33.88 20.48 12.81
CA TRP A 12 34.66 21.71 12.67
C TRP A 12 34.54 22.40 11.29
N LEU A 13 34.03 21.71 10.30
CA LEU A 13 33.81 22.31 8.96
C LEU A 13 32.60 23.24 8.89
N PHE A 14 31.72 23.21 9.89
CA PHE A 14 30.56 24.12 9.97
C PHE A 14 30.87 25.52 10.54
N CYS A 15 32.06 25.75 11.07
CA CYS A 15 32.42 27.03 11.68
C CYS A 15 33.13 28.01 10.75
N CYS A 16 33.45 27.68 9.51
CA CYS A 16 34.24 28.54 8.60
C CYS A 16 33.57 28.85 7.25
N LEU A 17 32.27 28.66 7.11
CA LEU A 17 31.55 29.22 5.96
C LEU A 17 31.13 30.66 6.29
N PRO A 18 31.22 31.61 5.35
CA PRO A 18 30.77 32.98 5.60
C PRO A 18 29.27 32.96 5.91
N TRP A 19 28.90 33.61 6.99
CA TRP A 19 27.55 33.75 7.52
C TRP A 19 26.59 34.42 6.52
N GLY A 20 26.10 33.66 5.55
CA GLY A 20 24.76 33.79 5.00
C GLY A 20 23.87 32.96 5.94
N GLY A 21 23.24 33.63 6.91
CA GLY A 21 22.64 32.95 8.06
C GLY A 21 21.61 31.91 7.70
N ILE A 22 21.97 30.65 7.85
CA ILE A 22 21.00 29.56 8.03
C ILE A 22 20.40 29.82 9.42
N ARG A 23 19.19 30.36 9.46
CA ARG A 23 18.46 30.55 10.72
C ARG A 23 17.93 29.17 11.16
N ALA A 24 18.23 28.78 12.39
CA ALA A 24 17.72 27.57 13.00
C ALA A 24 16.17 27.51 12.97
N GLU A 25 15.52 28.64 12.86
CA GLU A 25 14.08 28.83 12.72
C GLU A 25 13.51 28.33 11.38
N GLU A 26 14.35 27.98 10.41
CA GLU A 26 13.90 27.43 9.10
C GLU A 26 13.77 25.91 9.09
N PHE A 27 14.35 25.23 10.08
CA PHE A 27 14.35 23.76 10.13
C PHE A 27 13.40 23.23 11.19
N ALA A 28 12.69 22.18 10.84
CA ALA A 28 11.99 21.36 11.81
C ALA A 28 12.85 20.15 12.23
N VAL A 29 12.75 19.76 13.49
CA VAL A 29 13.47 18.63 14.06
C VAL A 29 12.46 17.64 14.66
N ILE A 30 12.55 16.39 14.25
CA ILE A 30 11.79 15.29 14.84
C ILE A 30 12.79 14.35 15.51
N LYS A 31 12.65 14.13 16.80
CA LYS A 31 13.40 13.11 17.57
C LYS A 31 12.44 12.01 17.99
N GLY A 32 12.80 10.76 17.74
CA GLY A 32 11.93 9.65 18.08
C GLY A 32 12.66 8.49 18.75
N LYS A 33 11.90 7.73 19.54
CA LYS A 33 12.36 6.51 20.17
C LYS A 33 11.30 5.43 20.09
N ILE A 34 11.69 4.23 19.65
CA ILE A 34 10.86 3.04 19.67
C ILE A 34 11.28 2.19 20.89
N GLU A 35 10.33 1.91 21.77
CA GLU A 35 10.53 1.01 22.89
C GLU A 35 10.11 -0.42 22.52
N GLY A 36 10.84 -1.39 23.06
CA GLY A 36 10.60 -2.80 22.81
C GLY A 36 11.14 -3.32 21.47
N LYS A 37 10.41 -4.20 20.82
CA LYS A 37 10.83 -4.81 19.55
C LYS A 37 10.77 -3.80 18.41
N ILE A 38 11.91 -3.55 17.76
CA ILE A 38 12.01 -2.65 16.60
C ILE A 38 11.46 -3.39 15.37
N PRO A 39 10.33 -2.96 14.79
CA PRO A 39 9.66 -3.70 13.72
C PRO A 39 10.33 -3.52 12.36
N VAL A 40 11.05 -2.42 12.18
CA VAL A 40 11.65 -2.00 10.90
C VAL A 40 13.04 -1.39 11.12
N LYS A 41 13.85 -1.36 10.09
CA LYS A 41 15.19 -0.72 10.12
C LYS A 41 15.16 0.77 9.82
N GLU A 42 14.12 1.25 9.16
CA GLU A 42 13.94 2.63 8.70
C GLU A 42 12.57 3.15 9.13
N VAL A 43 12.51 4.40 9.55
CA VAL A 43 11.27 5.19 9.60
C VAL A 43 11.29 6.22 8.49
N ARG A 44 10.10 6.54 7.97
CA ARG A 44 9.92 7.47 6.84
C ARG A 44 9.02 8.61 7.25
N LEU A 45 9.41 9.80 6.87
CA LEU A 45 8.54 10.96 6.89
C LEU A 45 7.84 11.06 5.55
N MET A 46 6.54 11.15 5.56
CA MET A 46 5.68 11.15 4.38
C MET A 46 4.91 12.45 4.29
N THR A 47 4.65 12.89 3.07
CA THR A 47 3.66 13.91 2.70
C THR A 47 2.52 13.26 1.91
N VAL A 48 1.56 14.03 1.47
CA VAL A 48 0.47 13.55 0.62
C VAL A 48 0.53 14.24 -0.73
N GLU A 49 0.51 13.44 -1.79
CA GLU A 49 0.39 13.93 -3.16
C GLU A 49 -0.73 13.16 -3.85
N ASN A 50 -1.69 13.86 -4.38
CA ASN A 50 -2.79 13.29 -5.17
C ASN A 50 -3.51 12.11 -4.49
N GLY A 51 -3.75 12.21 -3.18
CA GLY A 51 -4.51 11.23 -2.40
C GLY A 51 -3.73 9.98 -1.98
N VAL A 52 -2.39 10.01 -2.12
CA VAL A 52 -1.50 8.92 -1.67
C VAL A 52 -0.33 9.47 -0.86
N PRO A 53 0.18 8.69 0.12
CA PRO A 53 1.35 9.09 0.88
C PRO A 53 2.62 8.93 0.03
N VAL A 54 3.45 9.98 -0.01
CA VAL A 54 4.73 10.02 -0.74
C VAL A 54 5.87 10.20 0.24
N LYS A 55 6.99 9.52 0.02
CA LYS A 55 8.18 9.63 0.88
C LYS A 55 8.81 11.02 0.72
N TYR A 56 8.84 11.79 1.80
CA TYR A 56 9.54 13.06 1.90
C TYR A 56 10.99 12.86 2.35
N ALA A 57 11.20 12.08 3.43
CA ALA A 57 12.52 11.76 3.96
C ALA A 57 12.52 10.36 4.61
N GLY A 58 13.72 9.80 4.83
CA GLY A 58 13.88 8.54 5.56
C GLY A 58 15.10 8.59 6.47
N THR A 59 15.05 7.89 7.61
CA THR A 59 16.17 7.74 8.52
C THR A 59 16.22 6.34 9.11
N THR A 60 17.43 5.84 9.36
CA THR A 60 17.64 4.54 9.99
C THR A 60 17.43 4.62 11.51
N ILE A 61 16.95 3.55 12.09
CA ILE A 61 16.76 3.41 13.52
C ILE A 61 18.05 2.87 14.13
N ALA A 62 18.60 3.56 15.12
CA ALA A 62 19.77 3.11 15.87
C ALA A 62 19.44 1.86 16.72
N GLY A 63 20.46 1.10 17.13
CA GLY A 63 20.28 -0.12 17.92
C GLY A 63 19.54 0.06 19.24
N ASN A 64 19.55 1.27 19.82
CA ASN A 64 18.80 1.65 21.01
C ASN A 64 17.36 2.12 20.73
N GLY A 65 16.88 2.02 19.49
CA GLY A 65 15.55 2.44 19.06
C GLY A 65 15.41 3.93 18.73
N SER A 66 16.48 4.75 18.82
CA SER A 66 16.41 6.18 18.56
C SER A 66 16.56 6.50 17.07
N PHE A 67 15.91 7.57 16.64
CA PHE A 67 16.05 8.15 15.30
C PHE A 67 15.83 9.67 15.34
N ALA A 68 16.27 10.37 14.30
CA ALA A 68 15.98 11.79 14.15
C ALA A 68 15.84 12.17 12.68
N PHE A 69 15.04 13.23 12.45
CA PHE A 69 14.98 13.99 11.21
C PHE A 69 15.33 15.44 11.52
N MET A 70 16.09 16.06 10.62
CA MET A 70 16.24 17.50 10.53
C MET A 70 15.97 17.86 9.06
N PHE A 71 15.01 18.70 8.82
CA PHE A 71 14.60 19.06 7.47
C PHE A 71 13.97 20.45 7.45
N GLN A 72 14.01 21.09 6.29
CA GLN A 72 13.26 22.31 6.05
C GLN A 72 11.88 21.89 5.52
N PRO A 73 10.78 22.16 6.23
CA PRO A 73 9.46 21.86 5.70
C PRO A 73 9.22 22.64 4.40
N ALA A 74 8.76 21.96 3.35
CA ALA A 74 8.41 22.63 2.11
C ALA A 74 7.27 23.63 2.34
N GLU A 75 6.31 23.25 3.20
CA GLU A 75 5.19 24.07 3.64
C GLU A 75 4.83 23.72 5.09
N THR A 76 4.22 24.67 5.80
CA THR A 76 3.52 24.39 7.05
C THR A 76 2.31 23.51 6.77
N GLY A 77 2.22 22.34 7.41
CA GLY A 77 1.13 21.42 7.12
C GLY A 77 1.26 20.04 7.74
N PHE A 78 0.50 19.11 7.18
CA PHE A 78 0.49 17.73 7.64
C PHE A 78 1.66 16.93 7.09
N TYR A 79 2.35 16.25 8.01
CA TYR A 79 3.36 15.25 7.75
C TYR A 79 3.00 13.96 8.49
N TYR A 80 3.44 12.83 7.98
CA TYR A 80 3.09 11.53 8.53
C TYR A 80 4.37 10.72 8.78
N LEU A 81 4.61 10.31 10.03
CA LEU A 81 5.67 9.36 10.32
C LEU A 81 5.17 7.94 10.04
N TYR A 82 5.84 7.21 9.17
CA TYR A 82 5.55 5.83 8.83
C TYR A 82 6.60 4.89 9.42
N ASP A 83 6.15 3.91 10.21
CA ASP A 83 7.00 2.95 10.91
C ASP A 83 6.97 1.53 10.30
N GLY A 84 6.58 1.42 9.04
CA GLY A 84 6.41 0.15 8.35
C GLY A 84 5.01 -0.49 8.50
N ASN A 85 4.23 -0.05 9.50
CA ASN A 85 2.88 -0.56 9.75
C ASN A 85 1.83 0.54 9.85
N ASN A 86 2.16 1.63 10.54
CA ASN A 86 1.21 2.69 10.88
C ASN A 86 1.73 4.06 10.47
N TYR A 87 0.79 4.96 10.20
CA TYR A 87 1.05 6.38 10.00
C TYR A 87 0.70 7.15 11.28
N HIS A 88 1.61 8.03 11.72
CA HIS A 88 1.35 8.99 12.79
C HIS A 88 1.32 10.39 12.19
N ARG A 89 0.16 11.04 12.24
CA ARG A 89 -0.06 12.39 11.69
C ARG A 89 0.50 13.45 12.63
N MET A 90 1.17 14.43 12.06
CA MET A 90 1.70 15.61 12.74
C MET A 90 1.43 16.85 11.91
N TYR A 91 1.25 17.98 12.55
CA TYR A 91 1.26 19.30 11.91
C TYR A 91 2.59 19.96 12.22
N ILE A 92 3.35 20.32 11.19
CA ILE A 92 4.75 20.77 11.32
C ILE A 92 4.90 22.14 10.70
N LYS A 93 5.56 23.01 11.42
CA LYS A 93 5.97 24.35 11.00
C LYS A 93 7.50 24.44 11.00
N ALA A 94 8.05 25.38 10.26
CA ALA A 94 9.47 25.73 10.39
C ALA A 94 9.76 26.15 11.84
N GLY A 95 10.88 25.70 12.37
CA GLY A 95 11.28 25.92 13.77
C GLY A 95 10.74 24.92 14.78
N ASP A 96 9.84 24.00 14.38
CA ASP A 96 9.28 23.03 15.33
C ASP A 96 10.32 21.99 15.78
N GLU A 97 10.30 21.68 17.09
CA GLU A 97 11.00 20.52 17.67
C GLU A 97 9.97 19.55 18.23
N ILE A 98 9.84 18.39 17.59
CA ILE A 98 8.87 17.36 17.94
C ILE A 98 9.59 16.16 18.53
N GLN A 99 9.15 15.69 19.69
CA GLN A 99 9.66 14.50 20.35
C GLN A 99 8.58 13.41 20.35
N LEU A 100 8.91 12.24 19.84
CA LEU A 100 8.01 11.09 19.67
C LEU A 100 8.52 9.88 20.44
N GLN A 101 7.62 9.15 21.05
CA GLN A 101 7.87 7.84 21.65
C GLN A 101 6.84 6.84 21.20
N ARG A 102 7.31 5.64 20.80
CA ARG A 102 6.42 4.54 20.45
C ARG A 102 6.41 3.52 21.59
N ILE A 103 5.26 3.41 22.25
CA ILE A 103 5.03 2.52 23.37
C ILE A 103 3.89 1.58 22.99
N ASP A 104 4.07 0.27 23.13
CA ASP A 104 3.06 -0.76 22.80
C ASP A 104 2.44 -0.60 21.40
N GLY A 105 3.26 -0.17 20.44
CA GLY A 105 2.83 0.02 19.05
C GLY A 105 2.12 1.34 18.76
N VAL A 106 1.93 2.21 19.75
CA VAL A 106 1.25 3.51 19.62
C VAL A 106 2.28 4.64 19.72
N TRP A 107 2.25 5.56 18.76
CA TRP A 107 3.04 6.78 18.79
C TRP A 107 2.40 7.81 19.70
N LYS A 108 3.23 8.43 20.53
CA LYS A 108 2.86 9.55 21.40
C LYS A 108 3.88 10.66 21.26
N GLN A 109 3.42 11.88 21.15
CA GLN A 109 4.27 13.04 21.26
C GLN A 109 4.53 13.33 22.75
N ILE A 110 5.81 13.57 23.08
CA ILE A 110 6.27 13.86 24.45
C ILE A 110 6.90 15.25 24.53
N GLY A 111 7.07 15.77 25.74
CA GLY A 111 7.65 17.11 25.94
C GLY A 111 6.67 18.24 25.65
N CYS A 112 7.19 19.35 25.12
CA CYS A 112 6.36 20.51 24.76
C CYS A 112 5.61 20.24 23.46
N VAL A 113 4.29 20.06 23.53
CA VAL A 113 3.43 19.76 22.41
C VAL A 113 2.70 21.04 21.98
N GLY A 114 2.86 21.44 20.71
CA GLY A 114 2.12 22.56 20.12
C GLY A 114 0.58 22.36 20.17
N GLU A 115 -0.15 23.45 20.05
CA GLU A 115 -1.62 23.44 20.10
C GLU A 115 -2.21 22.51 19.04
N GLU A 116 -1.70 22.60 17.82
CA GLU A 116 -2.17 21.82 16.67
C GLU A 116 -2.00 20.31 16.89
N ASN A 117 -0.83 19.92 17.35
CA ASN A 117 -0.52 18.52 17.60
C ASN A 117 -1.25 17.95 18.83
N ARG A 118 -1.58 18.78 19.83
CA ARG A 118 -2.47 18.36 20.94
C ARG A 118 -3.88 18.06 20.44
N LEU A 119 -4.42 18.88 19.55
CA LEU A 119 -5.74 18.68 18.95
C LEU A 119 -5.76 17.42 18.06
N LEU A 120 -4.69 17.18 17.28
CA LEU A 120 -4.55 15.95 16.50
C LEU A 120 -4.47 14.69 17.38
N ALA A 121 -3.74 14.76 18.50
CA ALA A 121 -3.69 13.67 19.45
C ALA A 121 -5.06 13.40 20.09
N HIS A 122 -5.80 14.46 20.44
CA HIS A 122 -7.15 14.34 20.97
C HIS A 122 -8.10 13.70 19.94
N TRP A 123 -8.05 14.15 18.68
CA TRP A 123 -8.80 13.53 17.60
C TRP A 123 -8.47 12.04 17.46
N THR A 124 -7.19 11.67 17.46
CA THR A 124 -6.76 10.27 17.35
C THR A 124 -7.34 9.38 18.46
N GLU A 125 -7.48 9.90 19.68
CA GLU A 125 -8.12 9.17 20.78
C GLU A 125 -9.64 9.04 20.58
N MET A 126 -10.32 10.10 20.12
CA MET A 126 -11.76 10.05 19.82
C MET A 126 -12.08 9.09 18.67
N GLU A 127 -11.21 9.02 17.64
CA GLU A 127 -11.37 8.15 16.48
C GLU A 127 -11.10 6.67 16.80
N ARG A 128 -10.28 6.39 17.83
CA ARG A 128 -9.82 5.03 18.16
C ARG A 128 -10.94 3.97 18.24
N PRO A 129 -12.14 4.22 18.80
CA PRO A 129 -13.23 3.25 18.81
C PRO A 129 -13.72 2.83 17.43
N LEU A 130 -13.49 3.65 16.39
CA LEU A 130 -13.96 3.41 15.03
C LEU A 130 -12.98 2.57 14.20
N LYS A 131 -11.71 2.51 14.60
CA LYS A 131 -10.70 1.75 13.85
C LYS A 131 -11.10 0.28 13.77
N THR A 132 -11.20 -0.21 12.55
CA THR A 132 -11.63 -1.58 12.27
C THR A 132 -10.68 -2.58 12.93
N ARG A 133 -11.22 -3.37 13.85
CA ARG A 133 -10.51 -4.49 14.47
C ARG A 133 -10.34 -5.63 13.48
N SER A 134 -9.43 -6.56 13.77
CA SER A 134 -9.18 -7.74 12.92
C SER A 134 -10.40 -8.67 12.80
N LYS A 135 -11.30 -8.65 13.79
CA LYS A 135 -12.51 -9.47 13.80
C LYS A 135 -13.66 -8.73 13.10
N ALA A 136 -14.48 -9.49 12.37
CA ALA A 136 -15.72 -9.00 11.80
C ALA A 136 -16.69 -8.58 12.93
N GLU A 137 -17.38 -7.48 12.72
CA GLU A 137 -18.31 -6.88 13.67
C GLU A 137 -19.63 -6.56 12.97
N ALA A 138 -20.75 -6.90 13.61
CA ALA A 138 -22.09 -6.65 13.06
C ALA A 138 -22.45 -5.15 13.04
N TYR A 139 -23.28 -4.75 12.09
CA TYR A 139 -23.74 -3.37 11.92
C TYR A 139 -24.43 -2.82 13.17
N GLY A 140 -25.25 -3.64 13.85
CA GLY A 140 -25.92 -3.27 15.08
C GLY A 140 -24.99 -2.91 16.25
N ALA A 141 -23.73 -3.36 16.23
CA ALA A 141 -22.71 -2.98 17.20
C ALA A 141 -21.88 -1.75 16.76
N TYR A 142 -21.57 -1.67 15.46
CA TYR A 142 -20.72 -0.59 14.94
C TYR A 142 -21.47 0.74 14.80
N PHE A 143 -22.65 0.76 14.20
CA PHE A 143 -23.34 2.01 13.88
C PHE A 143 -23.71 2.85 15.11
N PRO A 144 -24.24 2.30 16.21
CA PRO A 144 -24.49 3.11 17.41
C PRO A 144 -23.21 3.72 17.97
N ARG A 145 -22.10 3.00 17.94
CA ARG A 145 -20.79 3.51 18.35
C ARG A 145 -20.29 4.62 17.42
N PHE A 146 -20.43 4.44 16.11
CA PHE A 146 -20.08 5.45 15.12
C PHE A 146 -20.89 6.73 15.32
N ASP A 147 -22.21 6.60 15.47
CA ASP A 147 -23.10 7.74 15.70
C ASP A 147 -22.77 8.47 17.01
N SER A 148 -22.42 7.73 18.08
CA SER A 148 -21.98 8.31 19.35
C SER A 148 -20.69 9.12 19.21
N VAL A 149 -19.67 8.54 18.56
CA VAL A 149 -18.38 9.23 18.32
C VAL A 149 -18.61 10.47 17.47
N ARG A 150 -19.44 10.38 16.42
CA ARG A 150 -19.74 11.51 15.57
C ARG A 150 -20.38 12.68 16.33
N GLN A 151 -21.38 12.41 17.16
CA GLN A 151 -22.01 13.45 17.98
C GLN A 151 -21.03 14.11 18.98
N GLU A 152 -20.10 13.33 19.51
CA GLU A 152 -19.04 13.85 20.38
C GLU A 152 -18.08 14.76 19.61
N VAL A 153 -17.66 14.33 18.43
CA VAL A 153 -16.80 15.08 17.51
C VAL A 153 -17.45 16.39 17.08
N ASP A 154 -18.72 16.38 16.67
CA ASP A 154 -19.44 17.58 16.26
C ASP A 154 -19.43 18.63 17.39
N ARG A 155 -19.77 18.20 18.64
CA ARG A 155 -19.72 19.05 19.82
C ARG A 155 -18.32 19.57 20.15
N TRP A 156 -17.28 18.76 19.91
CA TRP A 156 -15.90 19.16 20.11
C TRP A 156 -15.48 20.21 19.09
N LEU A 157 -15.74 19.98 17.78
CA LEU A 157 -15.40 20.91 16.71
C LEU A 157 -16.08 22.27 16.82
N GLU A 158 -17.26 22.33 17.43
CA GLU A 158 -17.95 23.60 17.74
C GLU A 158 -17.24 24.41 18.82
N LYS A 159 -16.67 23.71 19.82
CA LYS A 159 -16.09 24.33 21.02
C LYS A 159 -14.61 24.66 20.92
N ILE A 160 -13.87 24.03 19.99
CA ILE A 160 -12.43 24.26 19.89
C ILE A 160 -12.14 25.70 19.47
N ILE A 161 -11.19 26.31 20.20
CA ILE A 161 -10.60 27.59 19.86
C ILE A 161 -9.21 27.30 19.35
N VAL A 162 -8.92 27.70 18.12
CA VAL A 162 -7.62 27.51 17.46
C VAL A 162 -7.17 28.84 16.92
N ARG A 163 -5.94 29.24 17.26
CA ARG A 163 -5.36 30.52 16.81
C ARG A 163 -5.05 30.51 15.31
N ASP A 164 -4.54 29.38 14.81
CA ASP A 164 -4.25 29.17 13.41
C ASP A 164 -5.54 28.83 12.64
N SER A 165 -6.05 29.79 11.90
CA SER A 165 -7.30 29.63 11.13
C SER A 165 -7.17 28.61 9.99
N LEU A 166 -5.99 28.50 9.39
CA LEU A 166 -5.70 27.52 8.33
C LEU A 166 -5.73 26.11 8.92
N PHE A 167 -5.00 25.88 10.02
CA PHE A 167 -5.03 24.61 10.71
C PHE A 167 -6.45 24.23 11.16
N ARG A 168 -7.22 25.21 11.70
CA ARG A 168 -8.63 24.95 12.12
C ARG A 168 -9.47 24.43 10.97
N LYS A 169 -9.32 25.03 9.77
CA LYS A 169 -10.02 24.57 8.57
C LYS A 169 -9.57 23.16 8.20
N GLN A 170 -8.25 22.93 8.10
CA GLN A 170 -7.68 21.64 7.73
C GLN A 170 -8.01 20.53 8.74
N LEU A 171 -8.08 20.85 10.06
CA LEU A 171 -8.48 19.90 11.08
C LEU A 171 -9.92 19.43 10.88
N LYS A 172 -10.86 20.37 10.61
CA LYS A 172 -12.26 20.01 10.33
C LYS A 172 -12.37 19.11 9.10
N GLU A 173 -11.71 19.44 8.03
CA GLU A 173 -11.68 18.65 6.79
C GLU A 173 -11.07 17.26 7.06
N THR A 174 -9.97 17.19 7.79
CA THR A 174 -9.33 15.93 8.18
C THR A 174 -10.28 15.03 8.97
N VAL A 175 -10.95 15.58 9.96
CA VAL A 175 -11.91 14.85 10.80
C VAL A 175 -13.09 14.32 9.96
N GLU A 176 -13.61 15.15 9.06
CA GLU A 176 -14.69 14.75 8.14
C GLU A 176 -14.28 13.56 7.26
N PHE A 177 -13.10 13.65 6.62
CA PHE A 177 -12.61 12.57 5.76
C PHE A 177 -12.15 11.33 6.53
N ASP A 178 -11.58 11.46 7.72
CA ASP A 178 -11.24 10.31 8.58
C ASP A 178 -12.49 9.53 8.97
N LEU A 179 -13.57 10.21 9.39
CA LEU A 179 -14.87 9.59 9.70
C LEU A 179 -15.44 8.88 8.47
N LEU A 180 -15.38 9.53 7.31
CA LEU A 180 -15.82 8.94 6.06
C LEU A 180 -15.01 7.68 5.70
N TYR A 181 -13.69 7.76 5.84
CA TYR A 181 -12.81 6.63 5.54
C TYR A 181 -13.02 5.45 6.48
N ASP A 182 -13.18 5.69 7.78
CA ASP A 182 -13.45 4.65 8.75
C ASP A 182 -14.79 3.98 8.50
N PHE A 183 -15.82 4.78 8.21
CA PHE A 183 -17.16 4.28 7.89
C PHE A 183 -17.15 3.41 6.63
N VAL A 184 -16.61 3.91 5.52
CA VAL A 184 -16.53 3.17 4.26
C VAL A 184 -15.64 1.94 4.39
N SER A 185 -14.54 2.03 5.14
CA SER A 185 -13.66 0.88 5.43
C SER A 185 -14.38 -0.20 6.19
N TYR A 186 -15.23 0.18 7.16
CA TYR A 186 -16.02 -0.75 7.92
C TYR A 186 -17.06 -1.46 7.05
N ILE A 187 -17.88 -0.72 6.29
CA ILE A 187 -18.93 -1.33 5.45
C ILE A 187 -18.34 -2.19 4.33
N ALA A 188 -17.25 -1.75 3.70
CA ALA A 188 -16.56 -2.51 2.66
C ALA A 188 -16.00 -3.86 3.18
N LYS A 189 -15.60 -3.92 4.46
CA LYS A 189 -15.04 -5.13 5.08
C LYS A 189 -16.12 -6.09 5.59
N ASN A 190 -17.26 -5.58 6.04
CA ASN A 190 -18.26 -6.35 6.80
C ASN A 190 -19.56 -6.59 6.01
N GLN A 191 -19.47 -6.74 4.70
CA GLN A 191 -20.62 -6.91 3.79
C GLN A 191 -21.54 -8.09 4.17
N GLN A 192 -20.99 -9.13 4.81
CA GLN A 192 -21.77 -10.29 5.28
C GLN A 192 -22.78 -9.96 6.40
N PHE A 193 -22.67 -8.79 7.03
CA PHE A 193 -23.57 -8.36 8.11
C PHE A 193 -24.61 -7.34 7.64
N TYR A 194 -24.85 -7.23 6.33
CA TYR A 194 -25.86 -6.31 5.81
C TYR A 194 -27.21 -6.55 6.45
N GLU A 195 -27.75 -5.50 7.09
CA GLU A 195 -29.05 -5.49 7.73
C GLU A 195 -30.03 -4.60 6.96
N SER A 196 -31.32 -4.68 7.30
CA SER A 196 -32.36 -3.84 6.69
C SER A 196 -32.07 -2.35 6.89
N GLU A 197 -32.51 -1.51 5.94
CA GLU A 197 -32.29 -0.05 5.95
C GLU A 197 -32.74 0.62 7.26
N GLU A 198 -33.76 0.08 7.92
CA GLU A 198 -34.31 0.59 9.19
C GLU A 198 -33.30 0.59 10.35
N ARG A 199 -32.28 -0.30 10.31
CA ARG A 199 -31.25 -0.43 11.32
C ARG A 199 -29.96 0.30 11.01
N GLN A 200 -29.89 0.95 9.86
CA GLN A 200 -28.71 1.69 9.44
C GLN A 200 -28.66 3.08 10.07
N SER A 201 -27.46 3.58 10.36
CA SER A 201 -27.29 4.93 10.88
C SER A 201 -27.79 5.99 9.88
N ALA A 202 -28.14 7.16 10.39
CA ALA A 202 -28.48 8.31 9.54
C ALA A 202 -27.30 8.69 8.61
N TYR A 203 -26.08 8.55 9.14
CA TYR A 203 -24.85 8.81 8.38
C TYR A 203 -24.67 7.82 7.22
N TYR A 204 -25.00 6.55 7.41
CA TYR A 204 -24.97 5.56 6.32
C TYR A 204 -25.83 6.00 5.15
N ARG A 205 -27.09 6.38 5.40
CA ARG A 205 -27.99 6.85 4.33
C ARG A 205 -27.48 8.10 3.63
N GLN A 206 -26.95 9.04 4.38
CA GLN A 206 -26.35 10.25 3.85
C GLN A 206 -25.15 9.94 2.96
N ILE A 207 -24.20 9.14 3.44
CA ILE A 207 -22.95 8.86 2.70
C ILE A 207 -23.19 8.02 1.46
N ILE A 208 -24.01 6.97 1.55
CA ILE A 208 -24.28 6.12 0.39
C ILE A 208 -25.07 6.88 -0.70
N GLY A 209 -25.96 7.77 -0.27
CA GLY A 209 -26.71 8.61 -1.20
C GLY A 209 -25.94 9.79 -1.79
N HIS A 210 -24.95 10.32 -1.06
CA HIS A 210 -24.25 11.56 -1.40
C HIS A 210 -22.73 11.46 -1.15
N PHE A 211 -22.13 10.35 -1.56
CA PHE A 211 -20.67 10.23 -1.45
C PHE A 211 -19.99 11.33 -2.26
N PRO A 212 -18.97 12.04 -1.70
CA PRO A 212 -18.42 13.26 -2.28
C PRO A 212 -17.50 13.00 -3.49
N LEU A 213 -18.04 12.45 -4.57
CA LEU A 213 -17.30 12.14 -5.81
C LEU A 213 -16.91 13.38 -6.64
N GLU A 214 -17.26 14.58 -6.17
CA GLU A 214 -16.87 15.86 -6.79
C GLU A 214 -15.84 16.62 -5.94
N ASP A 215 -15.57 16.16 -4.73
CA ASP A 215 -14.74 16.87 -3.75
C ASP A 215 -13.26 16.54 -3.89
N GLU A 216 -12.51 17.42 -4.55
CA GLU A 216 -11.06 17.26 -4.77
C GLU A 216 -10.23 17.26 -3.48
N ARG A 217 -10.78 17.72 -2.34
CA ARG A 217 -10.10 17.66 -1.02
C ARG A 217 -9.78 16.23 -0.59
N ILE A 218 -10.45 15.24 -1.19
CA ILE A 218 -10.10 13.81 -1.06
C ILE A 218 -8.61 13.59 -1.40
N LEU A 219 -8.07 14.29 -2.40
CA LEU A 219 -6.67 14.15 -2.83
C LEU A 219 -5.66 14.73 -1.84
N GLN A 220 -6.11 15.46 -0.84
CA GLN A 220 -5.27 15.97 0.25
C GLN A 220 -5.15 14.97 1.40
N GLN A 221 -5.89 13.86 1.35
CA GLN A 221 -5.86 12.83 2.39
C GLN A 221 -4.90 11.69 2.01
N PRO A 222 -4.13 11.13 2.96
CA PRO A 222 -3.16 10.06 2.68
C PRO A 222 -3.80 8.74 2.21
N TYR A 223 -5.09 8.64 2.33
CA TYR A 223 -5.91 7.49 1.93
C TYR A 223 -6.95 7.86 0.85
N GLY A 224 -6.85 9.03 0.22
CA GLY A 224 -7.88 9.55 -0.69
C GLY A 224 -8.23 8.59 -1.82
N ILE A 225 -7.24 8.09 -2.53
CA ILE A 225 -7.44 7.07 -3.57
C ILE A 225 -8.00 5.76 -2.99
N GLN A 226 -7.54 5.34 -1.80
CA GLN A 226 -8.06 4.14 -1.15
C GLN A 226 -9.52 4.30 -0.71
N LEU A 227 -9.92 5.51 -0.32
CA LEU A 227 -11.30 5.84 0.02
C LEU A 227 -12.22 5.61 -1.20
N LEU A 228 -11.85 6.12 -2.37
CA LEU A 228 -12.58 5.87 -3.62
C LEU A 228 -12.65 4.38 -3.95
N ARG A 229 -11.53 3.66 -3.89
CA ARG A 229 -11.48 2.21 -4.13
C ARG A 229 -12.40 1.43 -3.19
N LYS A 230 -12.41 1.76 -1.90
CA LYS A 230 -13.27 1.10 -0.92
C LYS A 230 -14.76 1.38 -1.18
N TYR A 231 -15.09 2.62 -1.53
CA TYR A 231 -16.46 3.01 -1.88
C TYR A 231 -16.96 2.22 -3.10
N PHE A 232 -16.18 2.16 -4.18
CA PHE A 232 -16.55 1.40 -5.36
C PHE A 232 -16.57 -0.11 -5.12
N ALA A 233 -15.64 -0.64 -4.32
CA ALA A 233 -15.70 -2.05 -3.91
C ALA A 233 -16.98 -2.38 -3.15
N TYR A 234 -17.41 -1.50 -2.26
CA TYR A 234 -18.69 -1.63 -1.56
C TYR A 234 -19.86 -1.59 -2.54
N LYS A 235 -19.94 -0.58 -3.42
CA LYS A 235 -21.02 -0.48 -4.43
C LYS A 235 -21.11 -1.73 -5.29
N ARG A 236 -19.96 -2.23 -5.79
CA ARG A 236 -19.93 -3.46 -6.58
C ARG A 236 -20.59 -4.64 -5.89
N SER A 237 -20.35 -4.80 -4.59
CA SER A 237 -20.90 -5.93 -3.83
C SER A 237 -22.41 -5.86 -3.62
N PHE A 238 -22.99 -4.66 -3.61
CA PHE A 238 -24.41 -4.45 -3.33
C PHE A 238 -25.25 -4.21 -4.58
N VAL A 239 -24.72 -3.45 -5.54
CA VAL A 239 -25.50 -3.00 -6.71
C VAL A 239 -25.41 -4.03 -7.83
N VAL A 240 -24.28 -4.71 -7.97
CA VAL A 240 -24.03 -5.62 -9.09
C VAL A 240 -23.81 -7.05 -8.57
N ARG A 241 -24.91 -7.76 -8.33
CA ARG A 241 -24.86 -9.19 -7.94
C ARG A 241 -24.30 -10.12 -9.02
N GLN A 242 -24.13 -9.67 -10.26
CA GLN A 242 -23.62 -10.47 -11.39
C GLN A 242 -22.95 -9.53 -12.42
N GLY A 243 -21.62 -9.40 -12.38
CA GLY A 243 -20.85 -8.73 -13.43
C GLY A 243 -19.55 -8.12 -12.91
N GLU A 244 -18.55 -8.00 -13.78
CA GLU A 244 -17.37 -7.16 -13.54
C GLU A 244 -17.78 -5.70 -13.76
N TYR A 245 -17.71 -4.89 -12.72
CA TYR A 245 -17.85 -3.44 -12.82
C TYR A 245 -16.60 -2.87 -13.48
N SER A 246 -16.75 -2.27 -14.62
CA SER A 246 -15.63 -1.74 -15.41
C SER A 246 -15.13 -0.41 -14.82
N LEU A 247 -13.88 -0.05 -15.12
CA LEU A 247 -13.35 1.26 -14.75
C LEU A 247 -14.20 2.39 -15.33
N ASP A 248 -14.78 2.22 -16.52
CA ASP A 248 -15.65 3.22 -17.13
C ASP A 248 -16.89 3.53 -16.29
N GLU A 249 -17.49 2.51 -15.70
CA GLU A 249 -18.68 2.69 -14.85
C GLU A 249 -18.32 3.46 -13.58
N TRP A 250 -17.14 3.21 -13.00
CA TRP A 250 -16.66 4.00 -11.85
C TRP A 250 -16.39 5.45 -12.24
N LEU A 251 -15.71 5.66 -13.38
CA LEU A 251 -15.40 7.01 -13.85
C LEU A 251 -16.65 7.79 -14.24
N ALA A 252 -17.73 7.14 -14.68
CA ALA A 252 -19.00 7.81 -14.96
C ALA A 252 -19.61 8.43 -13.70
N GLU A 253 -19.39 7.83 -12.52
CA GLU A 253 -19.91 8.34 -11.25
C GLU A 253 -19.07 9.48 -10.65
N ILE A 254 -17.76 9.53 -10.91
CA ILE A 254 -16.89 10.59 -10.39
C ILE A 254 -17.24 11.89 -11.12
N GLY A 255 -17.65 12.93 -10.38
CA GLY A 255 -18.04 14.22 -10.96
C GLY A 255 -16.84 15.08 -11.34
N SER A 256 -15.83 15.18 -10.47
CA SER A 256 -14.63 15.98 -10.72
C SER A 256 -13.72 15.37 -11.80
N PRO A 257 -13.37 16.15 -12.85
CA PRO A 257 -12.40 15.73 -13.86
C PRO A 257 -11.01 15.44 -13.28
N VAL A 258 -10.60 16.19 -12.24
CA VAL A 258 -9.32 16.01 -11.56
C VAL A 258 -9.31 14.67 -10.80
N LEU A 259 -10.36 14.37 -10.04
CA LEU A 259 -10.50 13.08 -9.35
C LEU A 259 -10.54 11.91 -10.35
N LYS A 260 -11.21 12.06 -11.49
CA LYS A 260 -11.20 11.04 -12.55
C LYS A 260 -9.79 10.73 -13.02
N ALA A 261 -9.04 11.77 -13.37
CA ALA A 261 -7.67 11.62 -13.85
C ALA A 261 -6.77 10.96 -12.79
N GLU A 262 -6.83 11.41 -11.54
CA GLU A 262 -6.03 10.86 -10.45
C GLU A 262 -6.42 9.41 -10.14
N PHE A 263 -7.70 9.07 -10.18
CA PHE A 263 -8.16 7.70 -9.99
C PHE A 263 -7.67 6.78 -11.13
N VAL A 264 -7.74 7.24 -12.39
CA VAL A 264 -7.17 6.50 -13.54
C VAL A 264 -5.68 6.28 -13.38
N LEU A 265 -4.91 7.32 -13.01
CA LEU A 265 -3.46 7.20 -12.79
C LEU A 265 -3.15 6.18 -11.69
N ALA A 266 -3.91 6.17 -10.62
CA ALA A 266 -3.75 5.21 -9.54
C ALA A 266 -4.11 3.76 -9.96
N GLU A 267 -5.12 3.57 -10.80
CA GLU A 267 -5.46 2.25 -11.35
C GLU A 267 -4.43 1.77 -12.38
N ILE A 268 -3.87 2.68 -13.17
CA ILE A 268 -2.78 2.41 -14.09
C ILE A 268 -1.51 1.95 -13.34
N ASP A 269 -1.19 2.58 -12.19
CA ASP A 269 -0.01 2.21 -11.39
C ASP A 269 -0.02 0.75 -10.92
N THR A 270 -1.22 0.17 -10.82
CA THR A 270 -1.41 -1.24 -10.43
C THR A 270 -1.73 -2.17 -11.59
N ALA A 271 -1.84 -1.63 -12.82
CA ALA A 271 -2.22 -2.40 -14.00
C ALA A 271 -1.05 -3.19 -14.58
N SER A 272 -1.35 -4.31 -15.26
CA SER A 272 -0.38 -4.98 -16.14
C SER A 272 -0.01 -4.10 -17.33
N PHE A 273 1.13 -4.38 -17.97
CA PHE A 273 1.58 -3.58 -19.11
C PHE A 273 0.56 -3.56 -20.27
N GLU A 274 -0.06 -4.69 -20.59
CA GLU A 274 -1.12 -4.76 -21.61
C GLU A 274 -2.29 -3.86 -21.23
N ARG A 275 -2.76 -3.97 -19.98
CA ARG A 275 -3.85 -3.12 -19.45
C ARG A 275 -3.44 -1.65 -19.38
N PHE A 276 -2.16 -1.37 -19.09
CA PHE A 276 -1.62 -0.02 -19.14
C PHE A 276 -1.75 0.59 -20.55
N CYS A 277 -1.32 -0.13 -21.60
CA CYS A 277 -1.42 0.36 -22.98
C CYS A 277 -2.88 0.65 -23.39
N ASP A 278 -3.82 -0.22 -22.96
CA ASP A 278 -5.24 -0.02 -23.20
C ASP A 278 -5.77 1.20 -22.46
N TYR A 279 -5.39 1.37 -21.20
CA TYR A 279 -5.79 2.49 -20.36
C TYR A 279 -5.17 3.81 -20.83
N GLU A 280 -3.88 3.82 -21.20
CA GLU A 280 -3.22 4.99 -21.79
C GLU A 280 -4.00 5.48 -23.01
N LYS A 281 -4.25 4.58 -23.97
CA LYS A 281 -4.97 4.91 -25.20
C LYS A 281 -6.39 5.42 -24.92
N LYS A 282 -7.09 4.80 -23.98
CA LYS A 282 -8.49 5.07 -23.69
C LYS A 282 -8.68 6.32 -22.83
N TYR A 283 -7.83 6.54 -21.84
CA TYR A 283 -8.04 7.56 -20.80
C TYR A 283 -7.07 8.74 -20.89
N PHE A 284 -6.17 8.80 -21.88
CA PHE A 284 -5.24 9.93 -22.04
C PHE A 284 -5.97 11.29 -22.08
N SER A 285 -7.12 11.33 -22.72
CA SER A 285 -7.95 12.56 -22.84
C SER A 285 -8.52 13.05 -21.50
N LEU A 286 -8.53 12.22 -20.46
CA LEU A 286 -8.97 12.60 -19.11
C LEU A 286 -7.90 13.38 -18.33
N MET A 287 -6.64 13.39 -18.78
CA MET A 287 -5.54 14.10 -18.10
C MET A 287 -5.73 15.62 -18.23
N GLN A 288 -5.99 16.28 -17.11
CA GLN A 288 -6.39 17.69 -17.04
C GLN A 288 -5.23 18.67 -17.19
N ASN A 289 -4.02 18.25 -16.80
CA ASN A 289 -2.84 19.12 -16.79
C ASN A 289 -1.59 18.40 -17.28
N GLU A 290 -0.49 19.15 -17.42
CA GLU A 290 0.79 18.63 -17.91
C GLU A 290 1.43 17.66 -16.92
N GLU A 291 1.28 17.90 -15.62
CA GLU A 291 1.80 17.00 -14.59
C GLU A 291 1.19 15.61 -14.69
N GLN A 292 -0.14 15.51 -14.82
CA GLN A 292 -0.83 14.23 -15.00
C GLN A 292 -0.40 13.52 -16.28
N ARG A 293 -0.20 14.26 -17.38
CA ARG A 293 0.32 13.70 -18.64
C ARG A 293 1.75 13.20 -18.49
N LEU A 294 2.61 13.95 -17.80
CA LEU A 294 3.98 13.53 -17.50
C LEU A 294 4.02 12.29 -16.62
N ARG A 295 3.19 12.22 -15.60
CA ARG A 295 3.06 11.03 -14.74
C ARG A 295 2.63 9.82 -15.57
N LEU A 296 1.65 9.97 -16.45
CA LEU A 296 1.22 8.92 -17.37
C LEU A 296 2.38 8.47 -18.27
N CYS A 297 3.15 9.42 -18.82
CA CYS A 297 4.35 9.11 -19.62
C CYS A 297 5.45 8.44 -18.78
N GLN A 298 5.61 8.84 -17.52
CA GLN A 298 6.56 8.18 -16.60
C GLN A 298 6.17 6.73 -16.32
N TYR A 299 4.88 6.40 -16.26
CA TYR A 299 4.42 5.01 -16.20
C TYR A 299 4.83 4.22 -17.44
N LYS A 300 4.84 4.84 -18.61
CA LYS A 300 5.35 4.24 -19.85
C LYS A 300 6.87 4.03 -19.82
N GLY A 301 7.60 4.97 -19.23
CA GLY A 301 9.06 4.93 -19.07
C GLY A 301 9.52 4.16 -17.82
N ARG A 302 8.62 3.86 -16.87
CA ARG A 302 8.97 2.90 -15.82
C ARG A 302 9.32 1.59 -16.54
N PRO A 303 10.32 0.85 -16.08
CA PRO A 303 10.43 -0.54 -16.44
C PRO A 303 9.22 -1.27 -15.80
N HIS A 304 8.04 -1.12 -16.37
CA HIS A 304 7.04 -2.17 -16.33
C HIS A 304 7.77 -3.35 -16.90
N SER A 305 8.10 -4.34 -16.08
CA SER A 305 9.03 -5.35 -16.49
C SER A 305 9.08 -5.39 -18.01
N ILE A 306 9.88 -4.49 -18.62
CA ILE A 306 10.29 -4.56 -20.01
C ILE A 306 11.31 -5.71 -20.03
N LEU A 307 10.90 -6.75 -19.36
CA LEU A 307 11.38 -8.06 -19.62
C LEU A 307 10.70 -8.40 -20.93
N GLN A 308 11.32 -7.91 -22.00
CA GLN A 308 10.79 -8.16 -23.32
C GLN A 308 10.72 -9.67 -23.46
N LYS A 309 9.57 -10.13 -23.95
CA LYS A 309 9.45 -11.50 -24.37
C LYS A 309 10.68 -11.89 -25.17
N GLY A 310 11.43 -12.89 -24.67
CA GLY A 310 12.68 -13.33 -25.24
C GLY A 310 13.95 -12.80 -24.55
N GLU A 311 13.87 -11.87 -23.60
CA GLU A 311 15.02 -11.50 -22.76
C GLU A 311 15.30 -12.56 -21.70
N ARG A 312 16.56 -12.66 -21.30
CA ARG A 312 16.99 -13.65 -20.32
C ARG A 312 16.44 -13.36 -18.94
N ALA A 313 15.73 -14.33 -18.35
CA ALA A 313 15.23 -14.23 -16.99
C ALA A 313 16.37 -14.32 -15.97
N SER A 314 16.26 -13.59 -14.88
CA SER A 314 17.14 -13.75 -13.73
C SER A 314 17.09 -15.16 -13.19
N ASN A 315 18.23 -15.63 -12.71
CA ASN A 315 18.32 -16.95 -12.09
C ASN A 315 17.99 -16.84 -10.60
N PHE A 316 16.73 -17.05 -10.23
CA PHE A 316 16.31 -17.04 -8.80
C PHE A 316 16.83 -18.30 -8.10
N ILE A 317 17.26 -18.14 -6.86
CA ILE A 317 17.80 -19.24 -6.06
C ILE A 317 17.13 -19.21 -4.69
N PHE A 318 16.30 -20.21 -4.39
CA PHE A 318 15.58 -20.30 -3.13
C PHE A 318 15.63 -21.74 -2.57
N PRO A 319 15.55 -21.91 -1.23
CA PRO A 319 15.47 -23.22 -0.61
C PRO A 319 14.10 -23.85 -0.84
N ASP A 320 14.08 -25.14 -1.13
CA ASP A 320 12.88 -25.97 -1.20
C ASP A 320 12.38 -26.42 0.19
N THR A 321 11.38 -27.29 0.21
CA THR A 321 10.78 -27.83 1.45
C THR A 321 11.76 -28.67 2.26
N THR A 322 12.80 -29.25 1.65
CA THR A 322 13.87 -30.00 2.34
C THR A 322 14.96 -29.07 2.88
N GLY A 323 15.10 -27.89 2.30
CA GLY A 323 16.16 -26.92 2.61
C GLY A 323 17.24 -26.88 1.55
N GLN A 324 17.14 -27.71 0.49
CA GLN A 324 18.05 -27.67 -0.64
C GLN A 324 17.77 -26.42 -1.48
N TYR A 325 18.82 -25.68 -1.81
CA TYR A 325 18.70 -24.53 -2.71
C TYR A 325 18.49 -24.99 -4.14
N ARG A 326 17.45 -24.46 -4.77
CA ARG A 326 17.10 -24.72 -6.16
C ARG A 326 17.13 -23.42 -6.93
N SER A 327 17.64 -23.46 -8.15
CA SER A 327 17.71 -22.32 -9.05
C SER A 327 16.83 -22.53 -10.28
N MET A 328 16.49 -21.46 -10.99
CA MET A 328 15.74 -21.58 -12.26
C MET A 328 16.56 -22.32 -13.32
N ALA A 329 17.90 -22.28 -13.22
CA ALA A 329 18.79 -23.00 -14.11
C ALA A 329 18.70 -24.54 -13.93
N ASP A 330 18.27 -25.05 -12.76
CA ASP A 330 18.07 -26.49 -12.51
C ASP A 330 16.97 -27.08 -13.41
N PHE A 331 16.06 -26.21 -13.89
CA PHE A 331 14.94 -26.59 -14.76
C PHE A 331 15.16 -26.20 -16.22
N ARG A 332 16.44 -26.06 -16.64
CA ARG A 332 16.78 -25.80 -18.06
C ARG A 332 16.22 -26.90 -18.95
N GLY A 333 15.80 -26.54 -20.16
CA GLY A 333 15.18 -27.46 -21.12
C GLY A 333 13.67 -27.68 -20.89
N LYS A 334 13.10 -27.10 -19.82
CA LYS A 334 11.66 -27.10 -19.58
C LYS A 334 11.13 -25.67 -19.53
N TYR A 335 9.89 -25.45 -19.93
CA TYR A 335 9.13 -24.26 -19.54
C TYR A 335 9.00 -24.22 -18.03
N LYS A 336 8.98 -23.03 -17.41
CA LYS A 336 8.75 -22.85 -15.98
C LYS A 336 7.51 -22.00 -15.82
N PHE A 337 6.46 -22.56 -15.28
CA PHE A 337 5.27 -21.83 -14.84
C PHE A 337 5.41 -21.56 -13.36
N ILE A 338 5.61 -20.28 -13.01
CA ILE A 338 5.91 -19.84 -11.64
C ILE A 338 4.67 -19.21 -11.03
N ASP A 339 4.33 -19.63 -9.82
CA ASP A 339 3.28 -19.08 -8.96
C ASP A 339 3.92 -18.38 -7.77
N LEU A 340 3.69 -17.07 -7.63
CA LEU A 340 4.07 -16.31 -6.44
C LEU A 340 2.88 -16.21 -5.51
N TRP A 341 3.02 -16.76 -4.30
CA TRP A 341 1.92 -16.95 -3.37
C TRP A 341 2.31 -16.83 -1.89
N ALA A 342 1.32 -16.94 -0.99
CA ALA A 342 1.55 -17.09 0.44
C ALA A 342 0.37 -17.80 1.13
N THR A 343 0.63 -18.43 2.28
CA THR A 343 -0.40 -19.14 3.08
C THR A 343 -1.51 -18.23 3.60
N TRP A 344 -1.26 -16.95 3.74
CA TRP A 344 -2.23 -15.93 4.17
C TRP A 344 -3.01 -15.31 3.01
N CYS A 345 -2.62 -15.58 1.75
CA CYS A 345 -3.25 -15.04 0.55
C CYS A 345 -4.47 -15.88 0.16
N ALA A 346 -5.67 -15.41 0.46
CA ALA A 346 -6.91 -16.11 0.12
C ALA A 346 -7.12 -16.28 -1.40
N PRO A 347 -6.91 -15.24 -2.26
CA PRO A 347 -6.99 -15.41 -3.70
C PRO A 347 -6.00 -16.43 -4.27
N CYS A 348 -4.77 -16.50 -3.70
CA CYS A 348 -3.77 -17.49 -4.13
C CYS A 348 -4.27 -18.92 -3.84
N LYS A 349 -4.84 -19.14 -2.66
CA LYS A 349 -5.40 -20.44 -2.27
C LYS A 349 -6.56 -20.86 -3.16
N ALA A 350 -7.33 -19.94 -3.69
CA ALA A 350 -8.42 -20.24 -4.63
C ALA A 350 -7.90 -20.76 -5.98
N GLU A 351 -6.68 -20.44 -6.36
CA GLU A 351 -6.04 -20.92 -7.60
C GLU A 351 -5.40 -22.32 -7.45
N ILE A 352 -5.11 -22.77 -6.24
CA ILE A 352 -4.43 -24.06 -5.99
C ILE A 352 -5.13 -25.25 -6.66
N PRO A 353 -6.45 -25.44 -6.56
CA PRO A 353 -7.10 -26.59 -7.21
C PRO A 353 -6.92 -26.61 -8.73
N TYR A 354 -6.94 -25.44 -9.37
CA TYR A 354 -6.74 -25.31 -10.81
C TYR A 354 -5.27 -25.55 -11.19
N LEU A 355 -4.34 -25.10 -10.37
CA LEU A 355 -2.91 -25.35 -10.55
C LEU A 355 -2.62 -26.86 -10.48
N GLN A 356 -3.14 -27.56 -9.49
CA GLN A 356 -3.01 -29.03 -9.35
C GLN A 356 -3.61 -29.79 -10.55
N GLN A 357 -4.73 -29.31 -11.12
CA GLN A 357 -5.29 -29.88 -12.34
C GLN A 357 -4.35 -29.70 -13.54
N LEU A 358 -3.73 -28.52 -13.67
CA LEU A 358 -2.75 -28.28 -14.73
C LEU A 358 -1.49 -29.15 -14.54
N GLU A 359 -0.97 -29.26 -13.32
CA GLU A 359 0.16 -30.13 -12.97
C GLU A 359 -0.11 -31.59 -13.40
N ALA A 360 -1.29 -32.13 -13.07
CA ALA A 360 -1.68 -33.47 -13.45
C ALA A 360 -1.82 -33.63 -14.98
N GLU A 361 -2.42 -32.64 -15.66
CA GLU A 361 -2.61 -32.71 -17.12
C GLU A 361 -1.31 -32.61 -17.90
N PHE A 362 -0.35 -31.84 -17.40
CA PHE A 362 0.94 -31.64 -18.05
C PHE A 362 2.07 -32.51 -17.47
N GLN A 363 1.74 -33.49 -16.63
CA GLN A 363 2.72 -34.44 -16.08
C GLN A 363 3.50 -35.14 -17.20
N GLY A 364 4.82 -35.17 -17.06
CA GLY A 364 5.72 -35.78 -18.06
C GLY A 364 5.94 -34.94 -19.32
N LYS A 365 5.38 -33.73 -19.39
CA LYS A 365 5.70 -32.76 -20.46
C LYS A 365 6.90 -31.90 -20.09
N GLU A 366 7.44 -31.18 -21.07
CA GLU A 366 8.61 -30.29 -20.88
C GLU A 366 8.20 -28.95 -20.22
N ILE A 367 7.50 -29.03 -19.09
CA ILE A 367 7.12 -27.91 -18.26
C ILE A 367 7.29 -28.27 -16.78
N GLU A 368 7.75 -27.31 -15.98
CA GLU A 368 7.84 -27.41 -14.54
C GLU A 368 6.94 -26.37 -13.89
N PHE A 369 6.16 -26.77 -12.88
CA PHE A 369 5.33 -25.90 -12.07
C PHE A 369 6.09 -25.59 -10.78
N ILE A 370 6.34 -24.30 -10.52
CA ILE A 370 7.19 -23.84 -9.43
C ILE A 370 6.41 -22.81 -8.60
N SER A 371 6.07 -23.15 -7.36
CA SER A 371 5.40 -22.26 -6.43
C SER A 371 6.40 -21.62 -5.48
N ILE A 372 6.58 -20.30 -5.55
CA ILE A 372 7.50 -19.53 -4.72
C ILE A 372 6.71 -18.79 -3.65
N SER A 373 6.93 -19.14 -2.39
CA SER A 373 6.23 -18.51 -1.25
C SER A 373 6.99 -17.30 -0.73
N ILE A 374 6.24 -16.22 -0.46
CA ILE A 374 6.72 -15.02 0.24
C ILE A 374 6.31 -15.01 1.73
N ASP A 375 5.94 -16.15 2.30
CA ASP A 375 5.66 -16.26 3.73
C ASP A 375 6.90 -15.94 4.58
N LYS A 376 6.78 -14.99 5.51
CA LYS A 376 7.86 -14.72 6.48
C LYS A 376 8.12 -15.89 7.44
N ASN A 377 7.10 -16.73 7.67
CA ASN A 377 7.19 -17.89 8.53
C ASN A 377 7.38 -19.18 7.72
N ARG A 378 8.65 -19.60 7.59
CA ARG A 378 9.03 -20.81 6.85
C ARG A 378 8.35 -22.08 7.36
N LYS A 379 8.18 -22.21 8.69
CA LYS A 379 7.52 -23.38 9.27
C LYS A 379 6.06 -23.46 8.86
N LYS A 380 5.33 -22.33 8.93
CA LYS A 380 3.92 -22.26 8.53
C LYS A 380 3.73 -22.63 7.06
N TRP A 381 4.61 -22.14 6.18
CA TRP A 381 4.61 -22.49 4.77
C TRP A 381 4.85 -23.99 4.55
N LYS A 382 5.89 -24.58 5.16
CA LYS A 382 6.19 -26.02 5.03
C LYS A 382 5.03 -26.89 5.53
N ASP A 383 4.45 -26.54 6.68
CA ASP A 383 3.32 -27.25 7.25
C ASP A 383 2.09 -27.18 6.34
N TYR A 384 1.87 -26.03 5.68
CA TYR A 384 0.78 -25.86 4.71
C TYR A 384 0.98 -26.74 3.48
N VAL A 385 2.17 -26.69 2.83
CA VAL A 385 2.50 -27.51 1.65
C VAL A 385 2.30 -29.00 1.96
N ARG A 386 2.83 -29.47 3.09
CA ARG A 386 2.69 -30.87 3.52
C ARG A 386 1.25 -31.27 3.82
N LYS A 387 0.53 -30.43 4.59
CA LYS A 387 -0.86 -30.72 4.98
C LYS A 387 -1.79 -30.85 3.77
N HIS A 388 -1.59 -30.02 2.75
CA HIS A 388 -2.43 -29.99 1.57
C HIS A 388 -1.87 -30.84 0.42
N GLN A 389 -0.75 -31.56 0.64
CA GLN A 389 -0.12 -32.44 -0.34
C GLN A 389 0.08 -31.76 -1.70
N LEU A 390 0.57 -30.50 -1.68
CA LEU A 390 0.73 -29.72 -2.89
C LEU A 390 1.81 -30.32 -3.78
N GLY A 391 1.51 -30.47 -5.07
CA GLY A 391 2.42 -30.97 -6.11
C GLY A 391 3.40 -29.92 -6.61
N GLY A 392 4.21 -30.29 -7.62
CA GLY A 392 5.20 -29.38 -8.21
C GLY A 392 6.40 -29.10 -7.32
N VAL A 393 7.13 -28.01 -7.64
CA VAL A 393 8.31 -27.57 -6.91
C VAL A 393 7.93 -26.41 -5.99
N HIS A 394 8.16 -26.55 -4.70
CA HIS A 394 7.87 -25.49 -3.72
C HIS A 394 9.14 -24.86 -3.19
N LEU A 395 9.30 -23.56 -3.40
CA LEU A 395 10.42 -22.74 -2.99
C LEU A 395 9.97 -21.66 -1.99
N TRP A 396 10.90 -21.20 -1.17
CA TRP A 396 10.61 -20.21 -0.13
C TRP A 396 11.51 -18.99 -0.27
N ALA A 397 10.93 -17.87 -0.70
CA ALA A 397 11.62 -16.58 -0.77
C ALA A 397 11.63 -15.83 0.57
N GLY A 398 10.63 -16.03 1.44
CA GLY A 398 10.58 -15.44 2.78
C GLY A 398 10.06 -14.01 2.85
N ASP A 399 10.30 -13.19 1.83
CA ASP A 399 9.78 -11.81 1.74
C ASP A 399 9.82 -11.34 0.27
N TRP A 400 9.07 -10.27 -0.03
CA TRP A 400 9.10 -9.61 -1.34
C TRP A 400 10.50 -9.11 -1.74
N SER A 401 11.27 -8.63 -0.77
CA SER A 401 12.60 -8.04 -1.00
C SER A 401 13.63 -9.02 -1.53
N TYR A 402 13.35 -10.32 -1.52
CA TYR A 402 14.22 -11.35 -2.09
C TYR A 402 13.83 -11.76 -3.51
N LEU A 403 12.70 -11.28 -4.01
CA LEU A 403 12.34 -11.46 -5.41
C LEU A 403 13.13 -10.46 -6.26
N PRO A 404 13.49 -10.82 -7.51
CA PRO A 404 14.16 -9.90 -8.41
C PRO A 404 13.36 -8.61 -8.59
N GLU A 405 14.03 -7.46 -8.46
CA GLU A 405 13.40 -6.13 -8.61
C GLU A 405 12.74 -5.97 -9.99
N GLU A 406 13.32 -6.56 -11.01
CA GLU A 406 12.82 -6.55 -12.39
C GLU A 406 11.41 -7.13 -12.53
N LEU A 407 10.97 -8.00 -11.60
CA LEU A 407 9.62 -8.56 -11.60
C LEU A 407 8.56 -7.57 -11.16
N HIS A 408 8.94 -6.47 -10.52
CA HIS A 408 8.04 -5.42 -9.99
C HIS A 408 6.76 -5.99 -9.34
N VAL A 409 6.92 -7.04 -8.52
CA VAL A 409 5.79 -7.73 -7.91
C VAL A 409 5.18 -6.89 -6.80
N GLY A 410 4.07 -6.21 -7.09
CA GLY A 410 3.33 -5.40 -6.11
C GLY A 410 2.19 -6.15 -5.40
N SER A 411 1.74 -7.29 -5.94
CA SER A 411 0.63 -8.07 -5.38
C SER A 411 0.71 -9.55 -5.75
N ILE A 412 0.06 -10.41 -4.95
CA ILE A 412 -0.14 -11.83 -5.23
C ILE A 412 -1.64 -12.17 -5.25
N PRO A 413 -2.06 -13.22 -6.00
CA PRO A 413 -1.23 -14.14 -6.78
C PRO A 413 -0.64 -13.48 -8.03
N ARG A 414 0.59 -13.84 -8.39
CA ARG A 414 1.26 -13.47 -9.63
C ARG A 414 1.77 -14.73 -10.30
N PHE A 415 1.53 -14.85 -11.61
CA PHE A 415 1.98 -15.98 -12.41
C PHE A 415 2.96 -15.52 -13.48
N ILE A 416 3.99 -16.33 -13.72
CA ILE A 416 5.09 -15.99 -14.61
C ILE A 416 5.41 -17.21 -15.47
N LEU A 417 5.78 -17.00 -16.72
CA LEU A 417 6.18 -18.05 -17.64
C LEU A 417 7.55 -17.77 -18.23
N ILE A 418 8.45 -18.75 -18.11
CA ILE A 418 9.82 -18.72 -18.65
C ILE A 418 9.97 -19.89 -19.64
N ASP A 419 10.67 -19.69 -20.77
CA ASP A 419 10.89 -20.72 -21.78
C ASP A 419 11.96 -21.75 -21.37
N LYS A 420 12.25 -22.68 -22.28
CA LYS A 420 13.22 -23.76 -22.08
C LYS A 420 14.66 -23.22 -21.99
N GLU A 421 14.96 -22.15 -22.70
CA GLU A 421 16.26 -21.49 -22.77
C GLU A 421 16.50 -20.59 -21.53
N GLY A 422 15.45 -20.24 -20.78
CA GLY A 422 15.50 -19.38 -19.61
C GLY A 422 15.18 -17.92 -19.93
N ASN A 423 14.43 -17.65 -20.99
CA ASN A 423 13.98 -16.32 -21.33
C ASN A 423 12.53 -16.09 -20.91
N TRP A 424 12.16 -14.84 -20.67
CA TRP A 424 10.80 -14.47 -20.34
C TRP A 424 9.84 -14.75 -21.49
N VAL A 425 8.78 -15.50 -21.23
CA VAL A 425 7.64 -15.66 -22.13
C VAL A 425 6.52 -14.72 -21.74
N ASP A 426 6.23 -14.65 -20.45
CA ASP A 426 5.19 -13.79 -19.89
C ASP A 426 5.45 -13.59 -18.38
N THR A 427 5.55 -12.34 -17.94
CA THR A 427 5.79 -11.99 -16.53
C THR A 427 4.50 -11.76 -15.76
N GLU A 428 3.36 -11.79 -16.44
CA GLU A 428 1.99 -11.69 -15.89
C GLU A 428 1.05 -12.71 -16.53
N ALA A 429 1.49 -13.95 -16.60
CA ALA A 429 0.74 -15.04 -17.21
C ALA A 429 -0.67 -15.20 -16.63
N PHE A 430 -1.57 -15.73 -17.43
CA PHE A 430 -2.94 -16.02 -17.00
C PHE A 430 -2.97 -16.88 -15.73
N ARG A 431 -4.00 -16.65 -14.91
CA ARG A 431 -4.25 -17.48 -13.71
C ARG A 431 -4.57 -18.91 -14.11
N PRO A 432 -4.26 -19.92 -13.25
CA PRO A 432 -4.62 -21.31 -13.46
C PRO A 432 -6.12 -21.54 -13.74
N SER A 433 -6.99 -20.77 -13.11
CA SER A 433 -8.44 -20.80 -13.33
C SER A 433 -8.88 -20.27 -14.70
N ASN A 434 -8.01 -19.53 -15.42
CA ASN A 434 -8.34 -18.99 -16.74
C ASN A 434 -8.09 -20.05 -17.84
N PRO A 435 -9.10 -20.44 -18.63
CA PRO A 435 -8.94 -21.41 -19.73
C PRO A 435 -7.89 -21.02 -20.78
N ALA A 436 -7.59 -19.71 -20.92
CA ALA A 436 -6.60 -19.22 -21.86
C ALA A 436 -5.18 -19.72 -21.51
N LEU A 437 -4.85 -19.90 -20.21
CA LEU A 437 -3.57 -20.46 -19.79
C LEU A 437 -3.35 -21.85 -20.36
N LYS A 438 -4.32 -22.73 -20.17
CA LYS A 438 -4.26 -24.12 -20.70
C LYS A 438 -4.06 -24.16 -22.20
N LYS A 439 -4.75 -23.28 -22.94
CA LYS A 439 -4.58 -23.15 -24.40
C LYS A 439 -3.18 -22.68 -24.75
N LEU A 440 -2.66 -21.69 -24.03
CA LEU A 440 -1.30 -21.18 -24.21
C LEU A 440 -0.26 -22.26 -23.97
N LEU A 441 -0.30 -22.97 -22.84
CA LEU A 441 0.64 -24.04 -22.50
C LEU A 441 0.61 -25.18 -23.53
N LYS A 442 -0.58 -25.60 -23.98
CA LYS A 442 -0.70 -26.60 -25.05
C LYS A 442 -0.04 -26.18 -26.36
N ASN A 443 -0.13 -24.91 -26.73
CA ASN A 443 0.48 -24.37 -27.94
C ASN A 443 2.01 -24.28 -27.84
N LEU A 444 2.53 -23.92 -26.68
CA LEU A 444 3.97 -23.82 -26.43
C LEU A 444 4.65 -25.20 -26.44
N LEU A 445 3.97 -26.21 -25.88
CA LEU A 445 4.49 -27.58 -25.77
C LEU A 445 4.33 -28.41 -27.05
N LYS A 446 3.66 -27.89 -28.09
CA LYS A 446 3.59 -28.51 -29.43
C LYS A 446 4.75 -28.11 -30.33
N LYS A 447 5.48 -27.05 -29.97
CA LYS A 447 6.67 -26.56 -30.65
C LYS A 447 7.93 -27.23 -30.10
#